data_0c5505c967def2f3b01d0c59e932fbda
#
_entry.id   0c5505c967def2f3b01d0c59e932fbda
#
_cell.length_a   1.000
_cell.length_b   1.000
_cell.length_c   1.000
_cell.angle_alpha   90.00
_cell.angle_beta   90.00
_cell.angle_gamma   90.00
#
_symmetry.space_group_name_H-M   'P 1'
#
loop_
_entity.id
_entity.type
_entity.pdbx_description
1 polymer ?
#
loop_
_entity_poly.entity_id
_entity_poly.type
_entity_poly.pdbx_seq_one_letter_code
_entity_poly.pdbx_strand_id
1 'polypeptide(L)'
;MMMHPITIELEDIIYNNISYDVTVEVLGHTSPTNGDSPQLYPEIDSIVVTRVQSITEDGPFGNEIMIEHRSDIDLDLYIALWYIIAHDLSICETLLEHIAEYDRDMAEYSPDNDD
;
A
#
# COMPACT_ATOMS: atom_id res chain seq x y z
N MET A 1 20.91 -6.47 3.01
CA MET A 1 19.84 -5.46 2.99
C MET A 1 18.57 -6.08 3.53
N MET A 2 18.05 -5.52 4.62
CA MET A 2 16.82 -6.06 5.20
C MET A 2 15.62 -5.37 4.56
N MET A 3 14.73 -6.18 4.00
CA MET A 3 13.48 -5.68 3.47
C MET A 3 12.43 -5.71 4.56
N HIS A 4 11.85 -4.56 4.84
CA HIS A 4 10.78 -4.46 5.83
C HIS A 4 9.47 -4.16 5.13
N PRO A 5 8.40 -4.85 5.49
CA PRO A 5 7.10 -4.52 4.91
C PRO A 5 6.64 -3.15 5.40
N ILE A 6 6.07 -2.41 4.47
CA ILE A 6 5.51 -1.09 4.74
C ILE A 6 3.99 -1.24 4.70
N THR A 7 3.32 -0.81 5.75
CA THR A 7 1.86 -0.86 5.82
C THR A 7 1.30 0.44 5.26
N ILE A 8 0.45 0.34 4.26
CA ILE A 8 -0.15 1.48 3.59
C ILE A 8 -1.65 1.32 3.56
N GLU A 9 -2.36 2.37 3.91
CA GLU A 9 -3.82 2.40 3.84
C GLU A 9 -4.24 3.11 2.56
N LEU A 10 -5.01 2.41 1.73
CA LEU A 10 -5.55 2.94 0.49
C LEU A 10 -7.04 3.19 0.66
N GLU A 11 -7.46 4.38 0.31
CA GLU A 11 -8.86 4.78 0.46
C GLU A 11 -9.54 4.87 -0.91
N ASP A 12 -10.86 4.71 -0.92
CA ASP A 12 -11.68 4.91 -2.12
C ASP A 12 -11.30 3.99 -3.29
N ILE A 13 -10.98 2.74 -2.98
CA ILE A 13 -10.81 1.73 -4.03
C ILE A 13 -12.20 1.25 -4.45
N ILE A 14 -12.57 1.54 -5.69
CA ILE A 14 -13.91 1.24 -6.20
C ILE A 14 -13.91 -0.12 -6.90
N TYR A 15 -14.79 -1.00 -6.43
CA TYR A 15 -15.01 -2.31 -7.04
C TYR A 15 -16.49 -2.64 -6.97
N ASN A 16 -17.10 -2.98 -8.11
CA ASN A 16 -18.54 -3.26 -8.22
C ASN A 16 -19.40 -2.14 -7.62
N ASN A 17 -19.04 -0.91 -7.90
CA ASN A 17 -19.75 0.29 -7.41
C ASN A 17 -19.74 0.44 -5.88
N ILE A 18 -18.86 -0.25 -5.21
CA ILE A 18 -18.68 -0.12 -3.76
C ILE A 18 -17.30 0.46 -3.49
N SER A 19 -17.23 1.39 -2.55
CA SER A 19 -15.97 1.97 -2.12
C SER A 19 -15.37 1.13 -1.01
N TYR A 20 -14.09 0.84 -1.12
CA TYR A 20 -13.36 0.03 -0.13
C TYR A 20 -12.15 0.78 0.38
N ASP A 21 -11.90 0.64 1.66
CA ASP A 21 -10.61 1.01 2.25
C ASP A 21 -9.80 -0.28 2.40
N VAL A 22 -8.62 -0.28 1.82
CA VAL A 22 -7.79 -1.47 1.75
C VAL A 22 -6.46 -1.19 2.40
N THR A 23 -6.08 -2.00 3.38
CA THR A 23 -4.75 -1.94 3.98
C THR A 23 -3.88 -2.99 3.33
N VAL A 24 -2.72 -2.58 2.85
CA VAL A 24 -1.78 -3.48 2.20
C VAL A 24 -0.44 -3.42 2.91
N GLU A 25 0.26 -4.54 2.90
CA GLU A 25 1.67 -4.59 3.24
C GLU A 25 2.45 -4.71 1.94
N VAL A 26 3.35 -3.76 1.73
CA VAL A 26 4.16 -3.71 0.52
C VAL A 26 5.59 -4.00 0.90
N LEU A 27 6.15 -5.01 0.27
CA LEU A 27 7.56 -5.30 0.39
C LEU A 27 8.25 -4.72 -0.83
N GLY A 28 9.19 -3.84 -0.59
CA GLY A 28 9.89 -3.18 -1.69
C GLY A 28 11.32 -2.85 -1.31
N HIS A 29 12.05 -2.42 -2.29
CA HIS A 29 13.43 -2.01 -2.10
C HIS A 29 13.76 -0.89 -3.07
N THR A 30 14.88 -0.21 -2.82
CA THR A 30 15.41 0.75 -3.76
C THR A 30 16.69 0.21 -4.36
N SER A 31 16.87 0.45 -5.65
CA SER A 31 18.08 0.05 -6.36
C SER A 31 18.85 1.27 -6.82
N PRO A 32 20.18 1.25 -6.73
CA PRO A 32 20.97 2.34 -7.31
C PRO A 32 20.89 2.28 -8.81
N THR A 33 20.89 3.46 -9.44
CA THR A 33 20.96 3.52 -10.89
C THR A 33 22.39 3.27 -11.35
N ASN A 34 22.51 2.68 -12.54
CA ASN A 34 23.82 2.51 -13.18
C ASN A 34 24.20 3.79 -13.89
N GLY A 35 24.60 4.78 -13.15
CA GLY A 35 24.98 6.03 -13.75
C GLY A 35 25.77 6.89 -12.80
N ASP A 36 26.13 8.06 -13.26
CA ASP A 36 26.93 8.98 -12.46
C ASP A 36 26.11 9.66 -11.37
N SER A 37 24.79 9.51 -11.41
CA SER A 37 23.91 10.09 -10.41
C SER A 37 23.47 9.03 -9.40
N PRO A 38 23.66 9.26 -8.11
CA PRO A 38 23.23 8.30 -7.09
C PRO A 38 21.72 8.40 -6.84
N GLN A 39 20.93 8.13 -7.84
CA GLN A 39 19.48 8.08 -7.67
C GLN A 39 19.06 6.67 -7.33
N LEU A 40 18.15 6.57 -6.38
CA LEU A 40 17.60 5.30 -5.98
C LEU A 40 16.23 5.15 -6.63
N TYR A 41 16.03 4.02 -7.32
CA TYR A 41 14.73 3.70 -7.89
C TYR A 41 13.99 2.73 -6.96
N PRO A 42 12.80 3.10 -6.50
CA PRO A 42 12.00 2.17 -5.71
C PRO A 42 11.39 1.09 -6.60
N GLU A 43 11.33 -0.12 -6.08
CA GLU A 43 10.72 -1.26 -6.74
C GLU A 43 9.84 -2.02 -5.75
N ILE A 44 8.73 -2.54 -6.24
CA ILE A 44 7.80 -3.33 -5.44
C ILE A 44 8.09 -4.81 -5.68
N ASP A 45 8.39 -5.53 -4.60
CA ASP A 45 8.63 -6.98 -4.67
C ASP A 45 7.36 -7.77 -4.44
N SER A 46 6.52 -7.33 -3.52
CA SER A 46 5.24 -7.99 -3.28
C SER A 46 4.24 -7.04 -2.64
N ILE A 47 2.97 -7.34 -2.86
CA ILE A 47 1.84 -6.61 -2.26
C ILE A 47 0.94 -7.66 -1.63
N VAL A 48 0.60 -7.47 -0.36
CA VAL A 48 -0.32 -8.35 0.35
C VAL A 48 -1.45 -7.51 0.91
N VAL A 49 -2.68 -7.88 0.58
CA VAL A 49 -3.87 -7.23 1.14
C VAL A 49 -4.12 -7.84 2.51
N THR A 50 -4.02 -7.02 3.55
CA THR A 50 -4.16 -7.49 4.93
C THR A 50 -5.50 -7.16 5.55
N ARG A 51 -6.15 -6.10 5.08
CA ARG A 51 -7.44 -5.68 5.64
C ARG A 51 -8.27 -5.02 4.57
N VAL A 52 -9.56 -5.35 4.56
CA VAL A 52 -10.52 -4.76 3.61
C VAL A 52 -11.75 -4.32 4.38
N GLN A 53 -12.14 -3.08 4.18
CA GLN A 53 -13.37 -2.54 4.75
C GLN A 53 -14.19 -1.91 3.62
N SER A 54 -15.47 -2.24 3.54
CA SER A 54 -16.37 -1.56 2.60
C SER A 54 -17.06 -0.41 3.30
N ILE A 55 -17.29 0.65 2.54
CA ILE A 55 -17.95 1.86 3.06
C ILE A 55 -19.23 2.03 2.28
N THR A 56 -20.35 2.04 2.98
CA THR A 56 -21.67 2.27 2.39
C THR A 56 -22.36 3.40 3.13
N GLU A 57 -23.26 4.08 2.42
CA GLU A 57 -24.03 5.19 2.99
C GLU A 57 -25.45 4.76 3.36
N ASP A 58 -25.65 3.50 3.68
CA ASP A 58 -26.97 2.94 3.94
C ASP A 58 -27.41 3.02 5.39
N GLY A 59 -26.66 3.71 6.22
CA GLY A 59 -27.02 3.84 7.62
C GLY A 59 -28.27 4.69 7.85
N PRO A 60 -28.90 4.55 9.02
CA PRO A 60 -29.98 5.43 9.39
C PRO A 60 -29.45 6.88 9.42
N PHE A 61 -30.18 7.78 8.81
CA PHE A 61 -29.80 9.19 8.67
C PHE A 61 -28.65 9.44 7.67
N GLY A 62 -28.37 8.49 6.74
CA GLY A 62 -27.33 8.69 5.73
C GLY A 62 -25.91 8.56 6.26
N ASN A 63 -25.74 7.94 7.42
CA ASN A 63 -24.42 7.73 7.99
C ASN A 63 -23.63 6.69 7.21
N GLU A 64 -22.31 6.87 7.18
CA GLU A 64 -21.43 5.84 6.59
C GLU A 64 -21.37 4.62 7.50
N ILE A 65 -21.49 3.46 6.89
CA ILE A 65 -21.31 2.18 7.58
C ILE A 65 -20.06 1.53 7.03
N MET A 66 -19.15 1.17 7.92
CA MET A 66 -17.94 0.44 7.56
C MET A 66 -18.11 -1.02 7.94
N ILE A 67 -17.95 -1.90 6.95
CA ILE A 67 -18.04 -3.34 7.15
C ILE A 67 -16.67 -3.94 6.89
N GLU A 68 -16.15 -4.63 7.90
CA GLU A 68 -14.87 -5.31 7.75
C GLU A 68 -15.07 -6.68 7.12
N HIS A 69 -14.28 -6.98 6.09
CA HIS A 69 -14.30 -8.24 5.38
C HIS A 69 -13.11 -9.10 5.81
N ARG A 70 -13.33 -10.40 5.90
CA ARG A 70 -12.30 -11.35 6.32
C ARG A 70 -11.84 -12.18 5.13
N SER A 71 -10.52 -12.38 5.03
CA SER A 71 -9.94 -13.12 3.92
C SER A 71 -10.35 -14.59 3.89
N ASP A 72 -10.67 -15.17 5.04
CA ASP A 72 -11.12 -16.57 5.08
C ASP A 72 -12.54 -16.77 4.56
N ILE A 73 -13.35 -15.70 4.52
CA ILE A 73 -14.73 -15.75 4.03
C ILE A 73 -14.82 -15.09 2.66
N ASP A 74 -14.17 -13.95 2.49
CA ASP A 74 -14.25 -13.12 1.29
C ASP A 74 -12.94 -13.15 0.50
N LEU A 75 -12.36 -14.33 0.33
CA LEU A 75 -11.08 -14.46 -0.37
C LEU A 75 -11.16 -13.91 -1.80
N ASP A 76 -12.26 -14.12 -2.49
CA ASP A 76 -12.43 -13.62 -3.86
C ASP A 76 -12.39 -12.10 -3.91
N LEU A 77 -12.95 -11.44 -2.89
CA LEU A 77 -12.90 -9.99 -2.79
C LEU A 77 -11.46 -9.51 -2.57
N TYR A 78 -10.72 -10.18 -1.69
CA TYR A 78 -9.33 -9.84 -1.44
C TYR A 78 -8.49 -9.99 -2.71
N ILE A 79 -8.70 -11.05 -3.45
CA ILE A 79 -7.98 -11.29 -4.70
C ILE A 79 -8.32 -10.23 -5.74
N ALA A 80 -9.60 -9.87 -5.87
CA ALA A 80 -10.03 -8.87 -6.82
C ALA A 80 -9.44 -7.50 -6.50
N LEU A 81 -9.45 -7.11 -5.24
CA LEU A 81 -8.86 -5.83 -4.82
C LEU A 81 -7.35 -5.83 -4.99
N TRP A 82 -6.69 -6.94 -4.68
CA TRP A 82 -5.26 -7.10 -4.93
C TRP A 82 -4.94 -6.87 -6.41
N TYR A 83 -5.73 -7.47 -7.28
CA TYR A 83 -5.53 -7.33 -8.73
C TYR A 83 -5.67 -5.87 -9.17
N ILE A 84 -6.69 -5.18 -8.67
CA ILE A 84 -6.90 -3.77 -8.99
C ILE A 84 -5.69 -2.96 -8.53
N ILE A 85 -5.24 -3.16 -7.31
CA ILE A 85 -4.11 -2.42 -6.74
C ILE A 85 -2.83 -2.70 -7.52
N ALA A 86 -2.58 -3.96 -7.84
CA ALA A 86 -1.35 -4.37 -8.52
C ALA A 86 -1.26 -3.87 -9.96
N HIS A 87 -2.41 -3.58 -10.59
CA HIS A 87 -2.45 -3.17 -11.99
C HIS A 87 -2.85 -1.71 -12.20
N ASP A 88 -3.12 -0.97 -11.14
CA ASP A 88 -3.43 0.45 -11.24
C ASP A 88 -2.15 1.26 -11.15
N LEU A 89 -1.83 1.99 -12.21
CA LEU A 89 -0.59 2.76 -12.27
C LEU A 89 -0.55 3.86 -11.22
N SER A 90 -1.66 4.53 -10.96
CA SER A 90 -1.70 5.60 -9.95
C SER A 90 -1.44 5.05 -8.57
N ILE A 91 -2.03 3.91 -8.25
CA ILE A 91 -1.82 3.27 -6.95
C ILE A 91 -0.38 2.79 -6.83
N CYS A 92 0.16 2.18 -7.88
CA CYS A 92 1.55 1.71 -7.87
C CYS A 92 2.52 2.86 -7.69
N GLU A 93 2.28 4.01 -8.32
CA GLU A 93 3.10 5.19 -8.11
C GLU A 93 3.07 5.65 -6.66
N THR A 94 1.90 5.64 -6.03
CA THR A 94 1.77 5.97 -4.62
C THR A 94 2.56 5.01 -3.75
N LEU A 95 2.48 3.72 -4.02
CA LEU A 95 3.24 2.70 -3.29
C LEU A 95 4.75 2.91 -3.46
N LEU A 96 5.18 3.20 -4.67
CA LEU A 96 6.59 3.46 -4.93
C LEU A 96 7.10 4.70 -4.19
N GLU A 97 6.28 5.74 -4.11
CA GLU A 97 6.63 6.92 -3.32
C GLU A 97 6.82 6.59 -1.84
N HIS A 98 5.96 5.75 -1.29
CA HIS A 98 6.09 5.31 0.10
C HIS A 98 7.37 4.52 0.32
N ILE A 99 7.74 3.66 -0.61
CA ILE A 99 8.99 2.90 -0.53
C ILE A 99 10.18 3.86 -0.55
N ALA A 100 10.17 4.83 -1.45
CA ALA A 100 11.25 5.80 -1.56
C ALA A 100 11.37 6.66 -0.30
N GLU A 101 10.24 7.10 0.26
CA GLU A 101 10.24 7.87 1.49
C GLU A 101 10.75 7.06 2.67
N TYR A 102 10.35 5.80 2.76
CA TYR A 102 10.79 4.92 3.83
C TYR A 102 12.31 4.76 3.81
N ASP A 103 12.88 4.49 2.66
CA ASP A 103 14.31 4.32 2.54
C ASP A 103 15.05 5.63 2.79
N ARG A 104 14.48 6.75 2.38
CA ARG A 104 15.08 8.06 2.66
C ARG A 104 15.09 8.34 4.15
N ASP A 105 13.98 8.08 4.84
CA ASP A 105 13.90 8.30 6.27
C ASP A 105 14.88 7.42 7.03
N MET A 106 15.02 6.17 6.59
CA MET A 106 15.98 5.26 7.21
C MET A 106 17.41 5.68 6.96
N ALA A 107 17.70 6.26 5.80
CA ALA A 107 19.03 6.76 5.47
C ALA A 107 19.36 8.02 6.26
N GLU A 108 18.38 8.90 6.48
CA GLU A 108 18.57 10.10 7.26
C GLU A 108 18.67 9.81 8.75
N TYR A 109 18.03 8.76 9.19
CA TYR A 109 18.03 8.36 10.58
C TYR A 109 19.21 7.42 10.84
N SER A 110 20.41 7.99 10.81
CA SER A 110 21.60 7.22 11.06
C SER A 110 22.04 7.42 12.52
N PRO A 111 22.16 6.36 13.30
CA PRO A 111 22.60 6.48 14.69
C PRO A 111 24.04 6.98 14.82
N ASP A 112 24.79 6.95 13.75
CA ASP A 112 26.17 7.40 13.78
C ASP A 112 26.30 8.92 13.81
N ASN A 113 25.21 9.63 13.62
CA ASN A 113 25.22 11.08 13.60
C ASN A 113 25.05 11.70 14.99
N ASP A 114 25.00 10.88 16.00
CA ASP A 114 24.78 11.36 17.36
C ASP A 114 25.99 11.94 18.02
N ASP A 115 27.07 11.90 17.39
CA ASP A 115 28.31 12.42 17.98
C ASP A 115 28.52 13.91 17.73
#